data_f2d48f362db8a838d92bf7407c8dc081
#
_entry.id   f2d48f362db8a838d92bf7407c8dc081
#
_cell.length_a   1.000
_cell.length_b   1.000
_cell.length_c   1.000
_cell.angle_alpha   90.00
_cell.angle_beta   90.00
_cell.angle_gamma   90.00
#
_symmetry.space_group_name_H-M   'P 1'
#
loop_
_entity.id
_entity.type
_entity.pdbx_description
1 polymer ?
#
loop_
_entity_poly.entity_id
_entity_poly.type
_entity_poly.pdbx_seq_one_letter_code
_entity_poly.pdbx_strand_id
1 'polypeptide(L)'
;IVESYNGSSWTSAPSLANARRNRPGGAGTTTAALVFGGIIDPGESYSGATEGYDGTSWSTRPSLATARTALGSASPGTACLAFGGETPAAYQTVTEEFTGETETANIADFTTS
;
A
#
# COMPACT_ATOMS: atom_id res chain seq x y z
N ILE A 1 -12.54 4.04 6.67
CA ILE A 1 -13.69 3.54 5.91
C ILE A 1 -13.23 2.99 4.58
N VAL A 2 -13.75 1.85 4.21
CA VAL A 2 -13.53 1.25 2.89
C VAL A 2 -14.89 0.98 2.27
N GLU A 3 -15.02 1.29 1.00
CA GLU A 3 -16.23 1.03 0.24
C GLU A 3 -15.87 0.37 -1.08
N SER A 4 -16.73 -0.50 -1.54
CA SER A 4 -16.58 -1.21 -2.80
C SER A 4 -17.64 -0.75 -3.79
N TYR A 5 -17.24 -0.54 -5.04
CA TYR A 5 -18.12 -0.14 -6.13
C TYR A 5 -18.31 -1.31 -7.09
N ASN A 6 -19.57 -1.65 -7.37
CA ASN A 6 -19.90 -2.77 -8.26
C ASN A 6 -20.30 -2.35 -9.67
N GLY A 7 -20.11 -1.10 -10.02
CA GLY A 7 -20.51 -0.55 -11.31
C GLY A 7 -21.82 0.22 -11.25
N SER A 8 -22.57 0.09 -10.17
CA SER A 8 -23.84 0.80 -9.97
C SER A 8 -23.91 1.52 -8.64
N SER A 9 -23.41 0.92 -7.58
CA SER A 9 -23.50 1.50 -6.24
C SER A 9 -22.29 1.16 -5.40
N TRP A 10 -22.11 1.95 -4.32
CA TRP A 10 -21.07 1.73 -3.34
C TRP A 10 -21.66 0.98 -2.15
N THR A 11 -20.91 0.03 -1.64
CA THR A 11 -21.30 -0.72 -0.41
C THR A 11 -20.13 -0.71 0.56
N SER A 12 -20.44 -0.72 1.84
CA SER A 12 -19.41 -0.76 2.87
C SER A 12 -18.63 -2.05 2.80
N ALA A 13 -17.34 -1.96 3.00
CA ALA A 13 -16.43 -3.08 3.06
C ALA A 13 -15.66 -3.02 4.38
N PRO A 14 -15.00 -4.13 4.79
CA PRO A 14 -14.22 -4.12 6.02
C PRO A 14 -13.17 -3.02 6.04
N SER A 15 -13.00 -2.37 7.18
CA SER A 15 -12.04 -1.30 7.34
C SER A 15 -10.62 -1.81 7.47
N LEU A 16 -9.66 -0.97 7.10
CA LEU A 16 -8.25 -1.25 7.33
C LEU A 16 -7.95 -1.37 8.82
N ALA A 17 -6.96 -2.16 9.17
CA ALA A 17 -6.50 -2.26 10.55
C ALA A 17 -5.92 -0.95 11.05
N ASN A 18 -5.25 -0.21 10.17
CA ASN A 18 -4.67 1.08 10.50
C ASN A 18 -5.29 2.18 9.64
N ALA A 19 -5.83 3.18 10.30
CA ALA A 19 -6.35 4.35 9.59
C ALA A 19 -5.17 5.10 8.95
N ARG A 20 -5.32 5.44 7.68
CA ARG A 20 -4.24 6.06 6.90
C ARG A 20 -4.72 7.34 6.26
N ARG A 21 -3.82 8.27 6.15
CA ARG A 21 -4.06 9.52 5.43
C ARG A 21 -2.84 9.91 4.61
N ASN A 22 -2.98 11.00 3.90
CA ASN A 22 -1.90 11.60 3.12
C ASN A 22 -1.36 10.71 2.02
N ARG A 23 -2.27 10.27 1.18
CA ARG A 23 -1.98 9.56 -0.08
C ARG A 23 -1.16 8.28 0.08
N PRO A 24 -1.70 7.28 0.77
CA PRO A 24 -1.11 5.95 0.70
C PRO A 24 -1.20 5.42 -0.72
N GLY A 25 -0.34 4.49 -1.05
CA GLY A 25 -0.41 3.79 -2.34
C GLY A 25 -1.46 2.69 -2.29
N GLY A 26 -1.98 2.34 -3.45
CA GLY A 26 -2.92 1.24 -3.56
C GLY A 26 -2.84 0.56 -4.91
N ALA A 27 -3.18 -0.71 -4.94
CA ALA A 27 -3.16 -1.50 -6.17
C ALA A 27 -4.13 -2.66 -6.04
N GLY A 28 -4.53 -3.22 -7.17
CA GLY A 28 -5.31 -4.44 -7.19
C GLY A 28 -6.74 -4.29 -7.66
N THR A 29 -7.55 -5.25 -7.26
CA THR A 29 -8.96 -5.36 -7.63
C THR A 29 -9.83 -5.38 -6.39
N THR A 30 -11.15 -5.46 -6.58
CA THR A 30 -12.10 -5.52 -5.45
C THR A 30 -11.99 -6.77 -4.61
N THR A 31 -11.33 -7.81 -5.11
CA THR A 31 -11.15 -9.07 -4.37
C THR A 31 -9.69 -9.36 -4.03
N ALA A 32 -8.77 -8.56 -4.53
CA ALA A 32 -7.35 -8.74 -4.26
C ALA A 32 -6.67 -7.37 -4.33
N ALA A 33 -6.65 -6.67 -3.22
CA ALA A 33 -6.14 -5.30 -3.17
C ALA A 33 -5.01 -5.19 -2.16
N LEU A 34 -4.15 -4.22 -2.40
CA LEU A 34 -3.10 -3.82 -1.47
C LEU A 34 -3.23 -2.35 -1.17
N VAL A 35 -2.93 -2.00 0.06
CA VAL A 35 -2.74 -0.61 0.46
C VAL A 35 -1.44 -0.52 1.24
N PHE A 36 -0.64 0.49 0.98
CA PHE A 36 0.68 0.59 1.59
C PHE A 36 1.12 2.04 1.73
N GLY A 37 1.99 2.28 2.70
CA GLY A 37 2.51 3.60 2.97
C GLY A 37 1.48 4.55 3.57
N GLY A 38 1.72 5.84 3.41
CA GLY A 38 0.89 6.89 3.97
C GLY A 38 1.33 7.27 5.37
N ILE A 39 0.49 8.04 6.04
CA ILE A 39 0.71 8.44 7.42
C ILE A 39 -0.34 7.79 8.29
N ILE A 40 0.08 7.16 9.36
CA ILE A 40 -0.82 6.47 10.28
C ILE A 40 -1.08 7.37 11.50
N ASP A 41 -2.36 7.49 11.84
CA ASP A 41 -2.80 8.21 13.05
C ASP A 41 -2.96 7.26 14.23
N PRO A 42 -2.84 7.73 15.46
CA PRO A 42 -2.41 9.07 15.84
C PRO A 42 -0.91 9.22 15.75
N GLY A 43 -0.22 10.04 15.83
CA GLY A 43 1.24 10.12 15.89
C GLY A 43 1.89 10.61 14.63
N GLU A 44 1.10 10.74 13.56
CA GLU A 44 1.57 11.30 12.30
C GLU A 44 2.87 10.67 11.80
N SER A 45 2.96 9.34 11.93
CA SER A 45 4.16 8.61 11.52
C SER A 45 4.06 8.16 10.08
N TYR A 46 5.11 8.41 9.32
CA TYR A 46 5.24 7.83 7.99
C TYR A 46 5.32 6.33 8.12
N SER A 47 4.60 5.63 7.29
CA SER A 47 4.44 4.19 7.44
C SER A 47 4.94 3.44 6.21
N GLY A 48 5.56 2.28 6.46
CA GLY A 48 5.82 1.30 5.44
C GLY A 48 4.83 0.15 5.48
N ALA A 49 3.89 0.18 6.42
CA ALA A 49 2.96 -0.94 6.60
C ALA A 49 2.12 -1.17 5.36
N THR A 50 1.90 -2.45 5.06
CA THR A 50 1.10 -2.90 3.93
C THR A 50 -0.01 -3.80 4.44
N GLU A 51 -1.22 -3.61 3.92
CA GLU A 51 -2.36 -4.47 4.21
C GLU A 51 -2.91 -5.00 2.90
N GLY A 52 -3.28 -6.27 2.90
CA GLY A 52 -3.85 -6.93 1.74
C GLY A 52 -5.27 -7.36 2.00
N TYR A 53 -6.12 -7.21 0.99
CA TYR A 53 -7.52 -7.60 1.03
C TYR A 53 -7.74 -8.84 0.19
N ASP A 54 -8.39 -9.85 0.74
CA ASP A 54 -8.66 -11.10 0.05
C ASP A 54 -10.10 -11.23 -0.46
N GLY A 55 -10.85 -10.15 -0.42
CA GLY A 55 -12.25 -10.15 -0.77
C GLY A 55 -13.17 -10.24 0.45
N THR A 56 -12.62 -10.57 1.60
CA THR A 56 -13.38 -10.76 2.84
C THR A 56 -12.82 -9.93 3.99
N SER A 57 -11.50 -9.89 4.13
CA SER A 57 -10.86 -9.19 5.24
C SER A 57 -9.50 -8.66 4.85
N TRP A 58 -9.02 -7.69 5.62
CA TRP A 58 -7.67 -7.14 5.49
C TRP A 58 -6.72 -7.88 6.41
N SER A 59 -5.52 -8.11 5.93
CA SER A 59 -4.48 -8.75 6.73
C SER A 59 -3.14 -8.07 6.46
N THR A 60 -2.25 -8.14 7.44
CA THR A 60 -0.91 -7.59 7.32
C THR A 60 -0.12 -8.32 6.25
N ARG A 61 0.57 -7.56 5.43
CA ARG A 61 1.49 -8.06 4.41
C ARG A 61 2.87 -7.47 4.66
N PRO A 62 3.92 -8.00 4.01
CA PRO A 62 5.26 -7.44 4.15
C PRO A 62 5.30 -5.95 3.85
N SER A 63 5.98 -5.21 4.70
CA SER A 63 6.06 -3.76 4.63
C SER A 63 7.01 -3.28 3.53
N LEU A 64 6.83 -2.01 3.13
CA LEU A 64 7.85 -1.33 2.32
C LEU A 64 9.15 -1.25 3.11
N ALA A 65 10.27 -1.31 2.43
CA ALA A 65 11.58 -1.12 3.06
C ALA A 65 11.76 0.32 3.55
N THR A 66 11.16 1.27 2.84
CA THR A 66 11.21 2.68 3.20
C THR A 66 9.80 3.20 3.47
N ALA A 67 9.55 3.65 4.68
CA ALA A 67 8.27 4.27 5.05
C ALA A 67 8.12 5.60 4.31
N ARG A 68 7.01 5.75 3.57
CA ARG A 68 6.80 6.95 2.75
C ARG A 68 5.34 7.16 2.42
N THR A 69 5.05 8.36 2.00
CA THR A 69 3.71 8.76 1.58
C THR A 69 3.74 9.35 0.18
N ALA A 70 2.60 9.62 -0.38
CA ALA A 70 2.48 10.26 -1.69
C ALA A 70 3.17 9.49 -2.82
N LEU A 71 3.23 8.17 -2.71
CA LEU A 71 3.90 7.35 -3.70
C LEU A 71 2.94 6.92 -4.80
N GLY A 72 3.52 6.58 -5.95
CA GLY A 72 2.76 5.98 -7.05
C GLY A 72 2.74 4.47 -6.93
N SER A 73 1.81 3.85 -7.63
CA SER A 73 1.70 2.40 -7.63
C SER A 73 1.13 1.91 -8.96
N ALA A 74 1.42 0.67 -9.29
CA ALA A 74 0.95 0.08 -10.52
C ALA A 74 0.75 -1.41 -10.37
N SER A 75 -0.25 -1.95 -11.10
CA SER A 75 -0.45 -3.35 -11.33
C SER A 75 -1.30 -4.11 -10.33
N PRO A 76 -1.59 -5.38 -10.57
CA PRO A 76 -2.52 -6.12 -9.71
C PRO A 76 -2.00 -6.36 -8.31
N GLY A 77 -2.92 -6.60 -7.38
CA GLY A 77 -2.62 -6.68 -5.96
C GLY A 77 -1.68 -7.78 -5.52
N THR A 78 -1.46 -8.78 -6.36
CA THR A 78 -0.56 -9.88 -6.02
C THR A 78 0.87 -9.65 -6.49
N ALA A 79 1.09 -8.65 -7.34
CA ALA A 79 2.41 -8.30 -7.84
C ALA A 79 2.36 -6.84 -8.29
N CYS A 80 2.88 -5.93 -7.49
CA CYS A 80 2.78 -4.51 -7.80
C CYS A 80 4.08 -3.78 -7.52
N LEU A 81 4.16 -2.57 -8.08
CA LEU A 81 5.27 -1.67 -7.85
C LEU A 81 4.81 -0.50 -6.98
N ALA A 82 5.68 -0.08 -6.08
CA ALA A 82 5.53 1.15 -5.33
C ALA A 82 6.73 2.03 -5.66
N PHE A 83 6.51 3.24 -6.10
CA PHE A 83 7.61 4.08 -6.57
C PHE A 83 7.44 5.54 -6.16
N GLY A 84 8.58 6.18 -5.96
CA GLY A 84 8.62 7.59 -5.61
C GLY A 84 8.10 7.91 -4.23
N GLY A 85 7.41 9.03 -4.11
CA GLY A 85 6.87 9.50 -2.86
C GLY A 85 7.86 10.33 -2.05
N GLU A 86 7.57 10.48 -0.78
CA GLU A 86 8.41 11.27 0.11
C GLU A 86 8.53 10.67 1.49
N THR A 87 9.66 10.94 2.12
CA THR A 87 9.89 10.69 3.54
C THR A 87 9.99 12.03 4.25
N PRO A 88 10.05 12.08 5.58
CA PRO A 88 10.26 13.35 6.27
C PRO A 88 11.50 14.09 5.85
N ALA A 89 12.48 13.39 5.28
CA ALA A 89 13.77 14.00 4.89
C ALA A 89 13.77 14.52 3.47
N ALA A 90 13.14 13.82 2.51
CA ALA A 90 13.25 14.19 1.10
C ALA A 90 12.28 13.44 0.21
N TYR A 91 12.15 13.89 -1.03
CA TYR A 91 11.49 13.11 -2.08
C TYR A 91 12.32 11.89 -2.42
N GLN A 92 11.65 10.84 -2.83
CA GLN A 92 12.28 9.54 -3.06
C GLN A 92 12.27 9.16 -4.54
N THR A 93 13.32 8.48 -4.96
CA THR A 93 13.42 7.90 -6.29
C THR A 93 13.35 6.37 -6.25
N VAL A 94 13.16 5.82 -5.07
CA VAL A 94 13.19 4.38 -4.84
C VAL A 94 11.94 3.71 -5.39
N THR A 95 12.12 2.55 -6.00
CA THR A 95 11.03 1.68 -6.44
C THR A 95 11.15 0.36 -5.71
N GLU A 96 10.03 -0.14 -5.20
CA GLU A 96 9.95 -1.43 -4.54
C GLU A 96 8.89 -2.29 -5.20
N GLU A 97 9.16 -3.58 -5.25
CA GLU A 97 8.23 -4.54 -5.85
C GLU A 97 7.64 -5.43 -4.78
N PHE A 98 6.32 -5.60 -4.81
CA PHE A 98 5.64 -6.60 -4.01
C PHE A 98 5.41 -7.83 -4.89
N THR A 99 6.05 -8.94 -4.56
CA THR A 99 6.01 -10.14 -5.41
C THR A 99 5.30 -11.32 -4.77
N GLY A 100 4.87 -11.21 -3.53
CA GLY A 100 4.21 -12.32 -2.86
C GLY A 100 4.00 -12.05 -1.40
N GLU A 101 3.87 -13.11 -0.62
CA GLU A 101 3.48 -13.04 0.77
C GLU A 101 4.63 -13.17 1.76
N THR A 102 5.83 -13.50 1.27
CA THR A 102 6.99 -13.61 2.13
C THR A 102 7.81 -12.34 2.05
N GLU A 103 8.23 -11.87 3.20
CA GLU A 103 8.94 -10.61 3.31
C GLU A 103 10.23 -10.58 2.48
N THR A 104 10.96 -11.68 2.48
CA THR A 104 12.20 -11.75 1.71
C THR A 104 12.01 -11.66 0.21
N ALA A 105 10.84 -12.07 -0.29
CA ALA A 105 10.55 -12.02 -1.71
C ALA A 105 10.00 -10.66 -2.14
N ASN A 106 9.56 -9.85 -1.19
CA ASN A 106 8.87 -8.59 -1.48
C ASN A 106 9.76 -7.35 -1.41
N ILE A 107 10.97 -7.50 -0.95
CA ILE A 107 11.89 -6.36 -0.84
C ILE A 107 12.91 -6.49 -1.95
N ALA A 108 12.61 -5.85 -3.06
CA ALA A 108 13.54 -5.73 -4.16
C ALA A 108 13.70 -4.26 -4.47
N ASP A 109 14.89 -3.76 -4.25
CA ASP A 109 15.21 -2.37 -4.54
C ASP A 109 15.61 -2.23 -5.99
N PHE A 110 14.77 -1.58 -6.76
CA PHE A 110 15.14 -1.16 -8.09
C PHE A 110 15.62 0.28 -7.98
N THR A 111 16.91 0.44 -7.89
CA THR A 111 17.47 1.77 -7.94
C THR A 111 17.63 2.17 -9.39
N THR A 112 16.87 3.16 -9.80
CA THR A 112 17.13 3.82 -11.06
C THR A 112 17.99 5.01 -10.76
N SER A 113 19.14 4.98 -11.30
CA SER A 113 20.01 6.13 -11.20
C SER A 113 19.56 7.23 -12.16
#